data_c2cbafb84178cb47cd8e1a182a1cdaf1
#
_entry.id   c2cbafb84178cb47cd8e1a182a1cdaf1
#
_cell.length_a   1.000
_cell.length_b   1.000
_cell.length_c   1.000
_cell.angle_alpha   90.00
_cell.angle_beta   90.00
_cell.angle_gamma   90.00
#
_symmetry.space_group_name_H-M   'P 1'
#
loop_
_entity.id
_entity.type
_entity.pdbx_description
1 polymer ?
#
loop_
_entity_poly.entity_id
_entity_poly.type
_entity_poly.pdbx_seq_one_letter_code
_entity_poly.pdbx_strand_id
1 'polypeptide(L)'
;MIRIATAQLWVHDQDEALAFYTQKLGWEVLSDVTLAEMGDFRWLAVGPAGQDDIAIVLMAIPGAPVMDSDTGEQVRELVAKGFAGTVFLTTEDCQASYEELKGRGVEFVEEPEQRPYGIDAGFRDPSGNNFRLTQVQLAGV
;
A
#
# COMPACT_ATOMS: atom_id res chain seq x y z
N MET A 1 -6.48 1.84 26.80
CA MET A 1 -6.06 0.68 25.98
C MET A 1 -5.29 1.15 24.76
N ILE A 2 -4.19 0.51 24.45
CA ILE A 2 -3.38 0.82 23.26
C ILE A 2 -3.97 0.10 22.07
N ARG A 3 -4.09 0.79 20.94
CA ARG A 3 -4.64 0.24 19.70
C ARG A 3 -3.75 0.66 18.53
N ILE A 4 -3.69 -0.18 17.51
CA ILE A 4 -3.05 0.21 16.25
C ILE A 4 -4.01 1.13 15.50
N ALA A 5 -3.56 2.35 15.19
CA ALA A 5 -4.36 3.31 14.43
C ALA A 5 -4.04 3.24 12.92
N THR A 6 -2.76 3.29 12.59
CA THR A 6 -2.30 3.30 11.20
C THR A 6 -1.00 2.53 11.06
N ALA A 7 -0.73 2.07 9.85
CA ALA A 7 0.58 1.61 9.41
C ALA A 7 1.01 2.48 8.22
N GLN A 8 2.30 2.55 7.94
CA GLN A 8 2.84 3.50 6.97
C GLN A 8 3.54 2.81 5.82
N LEU A 9 3.36 3.37 4.62
CA LEU A 9 4.17 3.08 3.45
C LEU A 9 4.83 4.38 2.97
N TRP A 10 6.10 4.30 2.61
CA TRP A 10 6.75 5.39 1.88
C TRP A 10 6.24 5.41 0.44
N VAL A 11 5.93 6.59 -0.09
CA VAL A 11 5.58 6.76 -1.50
C VAL A 11 6.44 7.85 -2.12
N HIS A 12 6.70 7.71 -3.42
CA HIS A 12 7.49 8.70 -4.17
C HIS A 12 6.68 9.96 -4.46
N ASP A 13 5.39 9.82 -4.71
CA ASP A 13 4.48 10.91 -5.06
C ASP A 13 3.10 10.59 -4.47
N GLN A 14 2.64 11.46 -3.56
CA GLN A 14 1.37 11.23 -2.87
C GLN A 14 0.15 11.32 -3.78
N ASP A 15 0.16 12.20 -4.78
CA ASP A 15 -0.96 12.32 -5.72
C ASP A 15 -1.05 11.10 -6.63
N GLU A 16 0.07 10.61 -7.12
CA GLU A 16 0.13 9.39 -7.91
C GLU A 16 -0.34 8.18 -7.09
N ALA A 17 0.12 8.10 -5.84
CA ALA A 17 -0.31 7.05 -4.92
C ALA A 17 -1.82 7.14 -4.67
N LEU A 18 -2.34 8.32 -4.37
CA LEU A 18 -3.77 8.52 -4.12
C LEU A 18 -4.61 8.04 -5.31
N ALA A 19 -4.22 8.37 -6.52
CA ALA A 19 -4.92 7.94 -7.73
C ALA A 19 -4.93 6.40 -7.84
N PHE A 20 -3.80 5.76 -7.57
CA PHE A 20 -3.71 4.30 -7.61
C PHE A 20 -4.63 3.64 -6.58
N TYR A 21 -4.52 4.06 -5.32
CA TYR A 21 -5.27 3.43 -4.22
C TYR A 21 -6.78 3.64 -4.37
N THR A 22 -7.22 4.80 -4.83
CA THR A 22 -8.64 5.09 -4.99
C THR A 22 -9.21 4.57 -6.30
N GLN A 23 -8.55 4.82 -7.43
CA GLN A 23 -9.09 4.50 -8.75
C GLN A 23 -8.86 3.05 -9.16
N LYS A 24 -7.68 2.50 -8.84
CA LYS A 24 -7.35 1.12 -9.23
C LYS A 24 -7.70 0.11 -8.15
N LEU A 25 -7.35 0.35 -6.90
CA LEU A 25 -7.71 -0.55 -5.80
C LEU A 25 -9.15 -0.36 -5.32
N GLY A 26 -9.76 0.79 -5.57
CA GLY A 26 -11.11 1.09 -5.10
C GLY A 26 -11.17 1.37 -3.60
N TRP A 27 -10.05 1.76 -3.01
CA TRP A 27 -9.98 2.11 -1.60
C TRP A 27 -10.56 3.50 -1.34
N GLU A 28 -10.88 3.76 -0.09
CA GLU A 28 -11.41 5.05 0.36
C GLU A 28 -10.31 5.89 1.00
N VAL A 29 -10.46 7.21 0.88
CA VAL A 29 -9.64 8.17 1.63
C VAL A 29 -10.24 8.30 3.02
N LEU A 30 -9.46 7.94 4.03
CA LEU A 30 -9.88 8.04 5.44
C LEU A 30 -9.42 9.36 6.06
N SER A 31 -8.34 9.93 5.57
CA SER A 31 -7.84 11.24 5.99
C SER A 31 -6.95 11.83 4.90
N ASP A 32 -7.10 13.12 4.64
CA ASP A 32 -6.22 13.87 3.74
C ASP A 32 -6.16 15.31 4.24
N VAL A 33 -5.14 15.60 5.06
CA VAL A 33 -4.98 16.89 5.72
C VAL A 33 -3.57 17.41 5.47
N THR A 34 -3.48 18.67 5.05
CA THR A 34 -2.20 19.36 4.89
C THR A 34 -2.03 20.38 6.01
N LEU A 35 -0.93 20.28 6.74
CA LEU A 35 -0.61 21.13 7.88
C LEU A 35 0.40 22.19 7.47
N ALA A 36 -0.08 23.41 7.21
CA ALA A 36 0.77 24.53 6.81
C ALA A 36 1.81 24.86 7.88
N GLU A 37 1.47 24.72 9.17
CA GLU A 37 2.35 24.98 10.31
C GLU A 37 3.53 24.01 10.39
N MET A 38 3.45 22.88 9.68
CA MET A 38 4.50 21.86 9.61
C MET A 38 5.14 21.81 8.22
N GLY A 39 5.25 22.96 7.53
CA GLY A 39 5.86 23.03 6.21
C GLY A 39 5.05 22.33 5.12
N ASP A 40 3.72 22.46 5.17
CA ASP A 40 2.79 21.81 4.25
C ASP A 40 2.88 20.28 4.29
N PHE A 41 3.13 19.75 5.47
CA PHE A 41 3.11 18.29 5.69
C PHE A 41 1.73 17.74 5.40
N ARG A 42 1.66 16.73 4.53
CA ARG A 42 0.40 16.08 4.15
C ARG A 42 0.25 14.73 4.82
N TRP A 43 -0.79 14.62 5.63
CA TRP A 43 -1.22 13.37 6.23
C TRP A 43 -2.28 12.76 5.33
N LEU A 44 -1.93 11.67 4.64
CA LEU A 44 -2.79 11.01 3.67
C LEU A 44 -2.97 9.56 4.08
N ALA A 45 -4.20 9.16 4.44
CA ALA A 45 -4.51 7.82 4.88
C ALA A 45 -5.63 7.22 4.03
N VAL A 46 -5.45 5.98 3.64
CA VAL A 46 -6.40 5.23 2.79
C VAL A 46 -6.64 3.85 3.38
N GLY A 47 -7.72 3.21 2.95
CA GLY A 47 -8.01 1.84 3.34
C GLY A 47 -9.09 1.22 2.47
N PRO A 48 -9.22 -0.11 2.49
CA PRO A 48 -10.30 -0.79 1.77
C PRO A 48 -11.67 -0.32 2.23
N ALA A 49 -12.62 -0.24 1.30
CA ALA A 49 -14.00 0.08 1.64
C ALA A 49 -14.55 -0.94 2.66
N GLY A 50 -15.16 -0.44 3.72
CA GLY A 50 -15.70 -1.29 4.78
C GLY A 50 -14.71 -1.71 5.85
N GLN A 51 -13.44 -1.36 5.72
CA GLN A 51 -12.42 -1.59 6.76
C GLN A 51 -11.88 -0.25 7.26
N ASP A 52 -12.43 0.26 8.34
CA ASP A 52 -12.08 1.58 8.88
C ASP A 52 -11.38 1.53 10.24
N ASP A 53 -11.10 0.33 10.75
CA ASP A 53 -10.44 0.14 12.04
C ASP A 53 -8.92 0.36 11.99
N ILE A 54 -8.33 0.29 10.80
CA ILE A 54 -6.92 0.59 10.57
C ILE A 54 -6.77 1.22 9.19
N ALA A 55 -5.87 2.20 9.08
CA ALA A 55 -5.57 2.87 7.81
C ALA A 55 -4.12 2.68 7.41
N ILE A 56 -3.85 2.81 6.14
CA ILE A 56 -2.49 2.88 5.60
C ILE A 56 -2.17 4.33 5.29
N VAL A 57 -1.14 4.86 5.94
CA VAL A 57 -0.66 6.21 5.66
C VAL A 57 0.32 6.16 4.50
N LEU A 58 0.04 6.95 3.48
CA LEU A 58 0.91 7.11 2.32
C LEU A 58 1.81 8.31 2.57
N MET A 59 3.02 8.06 3.07
CA MET A 59 3.93 9.09 3.55
C MET A 59 4.93 9.47 2.48
N ALA A 60 5.01 10.76 2.18
CA ALA A 60 6.07 11.28 1.32
C ALA A 60 7.42 11.09 2.00
N ILE A 61 8.44 10.70 1.24
CA ILE A 61 9.79 10.60 1.74
C ILE A 61 10.30 12.03 2.03
N PRO A 62 10.58 12.37 3.30
CA PRO A 62 10.91 13.75 3.64
C PRO A 62 12.31 14.14 3.22
N GLY A 63 12.55 15.45 3.11
CA GLY A 63 13.88 15.99 2.92
C GLY A 63 14.54 16.39 4.24
N ALA A 64 15.72 17.00 4.12
CA ALA A 64 16.42 17.55 5.27
C ALA A 64 15.57 18.65 5.95
N PRO A 65 15.65 18.83 7.28
CA PRO A 65 16.51 18.13 8.23
C PRO A 65 15.91 16.82 8.77
N VAL A 66 14.68 16.46 8.41
CA VAL A 66 14.02 15.26 8.92
C VAL A 66 14.77 14.00 8.47
N MET A 67 15.16 13.99 7.20
CA MET A 67 15.91 12.88 6.61
C MET A 67 17.00 13.48 5.72
N ASP A 68 18.25 13.08 5.91
CA ASP A 68 19.33 13.56 5.03
C ASP A 68 19.15 13.03 3.61
N SER A 69 19.78 13.70 2.64
CA SER A 69 19.58 13.37 1.23
C SER A 69 20.03 11.97 0.85
N ASP A 70 21.13 11.49 1.46
CA ASP A 70 21.62 10.13 1.17
C ASP A 70 20.64 9.07 1.67
N THR A 71 20.11 9.24 2.88
CA THR A 71 19.12 8.34 3.45
C THR A 71 17.84 8.36 2.62
N GLY A 72 17.36 9.54 2.25
CA GLY A 72 16.16 9.69 1.43
C GLY A 72 16.28 8.99 0.08
N GLU A 73 17.45 9.09 -0.55
CA GLU A 73 17.73 8.41 -1.81
C GLU A 73 17.75 6.89 -1.65
N GLN A 74 18.36 6.41 -0.56
CA GLN A 74 18.36 4.98 -0.24
C GLN A 74 16.95 4.43 0.00
N VAL A 75 16.12 5.17 0.74
CA VAL A 75 14.71 4.80 0.97
C VAL A 75 13.98 4.74 -0.37
N ARG A 76 14.14 5.75 -1.20
CA ARG A 76 13.49 5.82 -2.51
C ARG A 76 13.86 4.63 -3.40
N GLU A 77 15.12 4.26 -3.42
CA GLU A 77 15.62 3.11 -4.19
C GLU A 77 15.08 1.79 -3.66
N LEU A 78 15.08 1.60 -2.33
CA LEU A 78 14.58 0.36 -1.72
C LEU A 78 13.08 0.19 -1.94
N VAL A 79 12.30 1.27 -1.85
CA VAL A 79 10.87 1.23 -2.19
C VAL A 79 10.69 0.82 -3.65
N ALA A 80 11.41 1.46 -4.56
CA ALA A 80 11.32 1.16 -6.00
C ALA A 80 11.64 -0.30 -6.32
N LYS A 81 12.56 -0.90 -5.58
CA LYS A 81 12.95 -2.31 -5.76
C LYS A 81 12.00 -3.30 -5.08
N GLY A 82 11.04 -2.82 -4.29
CA GLY A 82 10.11 -3.67 -3.57
C GLY A 82 10.65 -4.25 -2.27
N PHE A 83 11.66 -3.62 -1.66
CA PHE A 83 12.29 -4.11 -0.43
C PHE A 83 12.06 -3.21 0.79
N ALA A 84 11.09 -2.30 0.73
CA ALA A 84 10.82 -1.40 1.84
C ALA A 84 9.57 -1.76 2.64
N GLY A 85 8.56 -2.33 2.00
CA GLY A 85 7.35 -2.72 2.71
C GLY A 85 6.49 -3.67 1.91
N THR A 86 5.68 -4.45 2.63
CA THR A 86 4.71 -5.37 2.05
C THR A 86 3.42 -5.29 2.83
N VAL A 87 2.30 -5.19 2.12
CA VAL A 87 0.97 -5.27 2.70
C VAL A 87 0.35 -6.60 2.28
N PHE A 88 -0.18 -7.33 3.25
CA PHE A 88 -0.84 -8.61 2.99
C PHE A 88 -2.35 -8.40 3.02
N LEU A 89 -3.00 -8.70 1.90
CA LEU A 89 -4.44 -8.60 1.74
C LEU A 89 -5.04 -10.00 1.68
N THR A 90 -6.22 -10.17 2.23
CA THR A 90 -6.97 -11.43 2.12
C THR A 90 -8.20 -11.23 1.24
N THR A 91 -8.59 -12.30 0.55
CA THR A 91 -9.80 -12.35 -0.25
C THR A 91 -10.43 -13.75 -0.18
N GLU A 92 -11.71 -13.84 -0.37
CA GLU A 92 -12.40 -15.14 -0.42
C GLU A 92 -12.19 -15.86 -1.75
N ASP A 93 -11.85 -15.11 -2.81
CA ASP A 93 -11.63 -15.66 -4.16
C ASP A 93 -10.50 -14.86 -4.84
N CYS A 94 -9.31 -15.44 -4.80
CA CYS A 94 -8.10 -14.78 -5.33
C CYS A 94 -8.21 -14.57 -6.84
N GLN A 95 -8.72 -15.53 -7.59
CA GLN A 95 -8.84 -15.41 -9.03
C GLN A 95 -9.80 -14.28 -9.43
N ALA A 96 -10.97 -14.21 -8.78
CA ALA A 96 -11.95 -13.17 -9.05
C ALA A 96 -11.42 -11.78 -8.69
N SER A 97 -10.76 -11.65 -7.54
CA SER A 97 -10.16 -10.38 -7.12
C SER A 97 -9.04 -9.94 -8.05
N TYR A 98 -8.22 -10.89 -8.49
CA TYR A 98 -7.16 -10.64 -9.47
C TYR A 98 -7.73 -10.07 -10.77
N GLU A 99 -8.77 -10.72 -11.31
CA GLU A 99 -9.38 -10.29 -12.57
C GLU A 99 -10.03 -8.90 -12.44
N GLU A 100 -10.68 -8.64 -11.32
CA GLU A 100 -11.28 -7.34 -11.04
C GLU A 100 -10.22 -6.23 -11.00
N LEU A 101 -9.16 -6.44 -10.23
CA LEU A 101 -8.09 -5.45 -10.10
C LEU A 101 -7.34 -5.25 -11.43
N LYS A 102 -7.09 -6.33 -12.15
CA LYS A 102 -6.47 -6.26 -13.47
C LYS A 102 -7.34 -5.46 -14.44
N GLY A 103 -8.65 -5.65 -14.38
CA GLY A 103 -9.61 -4.89 -15.18
C GLY A 103 -9.62 -3.39 -14.87
N ARG A 104 -9.22 -3.01 -13.65
CA ARG A 104 -9.08 -1.61 -13.25
C ARG A 104 -7.70 -1.03 -13.57
N GLY A 105 -6.81 -1.81 -14.14
CA GLY A 105 -5.48 -1.36 -14.55
C GLY A 105 -4.35 -1.67 -13.58
N VAL A 106 -4.59 -2.53 -12.58
CA VAL A 106 -3.50 -3.01 -11.70
C VAL A 106 -2.63 -3.98 -12.49
N GLU A 107 -1.33 -3.74 -12.50
CA GLU A 107 -0.36 -4.62 -13.12
C GLU A 107 0.18 -5.60 -12.10
N PHE A 108 -0.12 -6.89 -12.26
CA PHE A 108 0.37 -7.92 -11.36
C PHE A 108 1.76 -8.38 -11.76
N VAL A 109 2.62 -8.55 -10.76
CA VAL A 109 3.97 -9.13 -10.94
C VAL A 109 3.92 -10.66 -10.84
N GLU A 110 2.92 -11.20 -10.14
CA GLU A 110 2.66 -12.63 -10.05
C GLU A 110 1.17 -12.88 -10.17
N GLU A 111 0.79 -13.78 -11.08
CA GLU A 111 -0.59 -14.22 -11.23
C GLU A 111 -0.99 -15.15 -10.08
N PRO A 112 -2.30 -15.39 -9.85
CA PRO A 112 -2.74 -16.34 -8.83
C PRO A 112 -2.09 -17.72 -9.02
N GLU A 113 -1.50 -18.22 -7.95
CA GLU A 113 -0.80 -19.48 -7.95
C GLU A 113 -1.04 -20.22 -6.64
N GLN A 114 -1.20 -21.55 -6.74
CA GLN A 114 -1.37 -22.39 -5.56
C GLN A 114 -0.08 -22.47 -4.77
N ARG A 115 -0.17 -22.15 -3.49
CA ARG A 115 0.91 -22.23 -2.51
C ARG A 115 0.48 -23.14 -1.35
N PRO A 116 1.40 -23.56 -0.47
CA PRO A 116 1.02 -24.36 0.70
C PRO A 116 -0.02 -23.70 1.60
N TYR A 117 -0.07 -22.37 1.66
CA TYR A 117 -0.99 -21.62 2.54
C TYR A 117 -2.24 -21.14 1.84
N GLY A 118 -2.37 -21.30 0.54
CA GLY A 118 -3.54 -20.87 -0.22
C GLY A 118 -3.19 -20.43 -1.64
N ILE A 119 -4.10 -19.70 -2.26
CA ILE A 119 -3.91 -19.15 -3.60
C ILE A 119 -3.46 -17.69 -3.43
N ASP A 120 -2.38 -17.32 -4.07
CA ASP A 120 -1.69 -16.06 -3.83
C ASP A 120 -1.28 -15.40 -5.13
N ALA A 121 -1.45 -14.08 -5.19
CA ALA A 121 -1.02 -13.23 -6.30
C ALA A 121 -0.28 -12.01 -5.74
N GLY A 122 0.50 -11.34 -6.58
CA GLY A 122 1.28 -10.19 -6.13
C GLY A 122 1.26 -9.04 -7.10
N PHE A 123 1.18 -7.82 -6.57
CA PHE A 123 1.31 -6.60 -7.33
C PHE A 123 2.08 -5.56 -6.54
N ARG A 124 2.39 -4.44 -7.18
CA ARG A 124 3.07 -3.31 -6.53
C ARG A 124 2.28 -2.02 -6.75
N ASP A 125 2.39 -1.11 -5.80
CA ASP A 125 1.90 0.24 -6.01
C ASP A 125 2.87 1.02 -6.94
N PRO A 126 2.54 2.26 -7.36
CA PRO A 126 3.39 3.01 -8.29
C PRO A 126 4.80 3.29 -7.77
N SER A 127 4.97 3.35 -6.45
CA SER A 127 6.28 3.58 -5.83
C SER A 127 7.13 2.32 -5.76
N GLY A 128 6.51 1.14 -5.78
CA GLY A 128 7.17 -0.15 -5.68
C GLY A 128 6.81 -0.96 -4.44
N ASN A 129 5.96 -0.46 -3.56
CA ASN A 129 5.51 -1.20 -2.38
C ASN A 129 4.79 -2.47 -2.79
N ASN A 130 5.14 -3.58 -2.15
CA ASN A 130 4.59 -4.89 -2.46
C ASN A 130 3.22 -5.12 -1.83
N PHE A 131 2.36 -5.79 -2.57
CA PHE A 131 1.09 -6.31 -2.10
C PHE A 131 1.00 -7.79 -2.41
N ARG A 132 0.59 -8.57 -1.40
CA ARG A 132 0.21 -9.96 -1.58
C ARG A 132 -1.29 -10.06 -1.42
N LEU A 133 -1.95 -10.73 -2.35
CA LEU A 133 -3.38 -10.97 -2.34
C LEU A 133 -3.59 -12.46 -2.18
N THR A 134 -4.12 -12.90 -1.04
CA THR A 134 -4.15 -14.31 -0.68
C THR A 134 -5.55 -14.78 -0.33
N GLN A 135 -5.95 -15.88 -0.95
CA GLN A 135 -7.09 -16.70 -0.52
C GLN A 135 -6.53 -17.78 0.40
N VAL A 136 -6.63 -17.53 1.69
CA VAL A 136 -6.01 -18.39 2.70
C VAL A 136 -6.75 -19.73 2.80
N GLN A 137 -6.00 -20.84 2.73
CA GLN A 137 -6.52 -22.19 2.83
C GLN A 137 -5.91 -22.98 3.99
N LEU A 138 -5.00 -22.36 4.74
CA LEU A 138 -4.31 -22.96 5.88
C LEU A 138 -4.72 -22.24 7.16
N ALA A 139 -5.20 -22.97 8.15
CA ALA A 139 -5.59 -22.41 9.44
C ALA A 139 -4.39 -21.78 10.15
N GLY A 140 -4.61 -20.64 10.77
CA GLY A 140 -3.59 -19.93 11.55
C GLY A 140 -2.69 -18.99 10.75
N VAL A 141 -2.99 -18.81 9.48
CA VAL A 141 -2.22 -17.90 8.61
C VAL A 141 -3.00 -16.65 8.30
#